data_9c324504ac1ddf1ba75525739a493fbd
#
_entry.id   9c324504ac1ddf1ba75525739a493fbd
#
_cell.length_a   1.000
_cell.length_b   1.000
_cell.length_c   1.000
_cell.angle_alpha   90.00
_cell.angle_beta   90.00
_cell.angle_gamma   90.00
#
_symmetry.space_group_name_H-M   'P 1'
#
loop_
_entity.id
_entity.type
_entity.pdbx_description
1 polymer ?
#
loop_
_entity_poly.entity_id
_entity_poly.type
_entity_poly.pdbx_seq_one_letter_code
_entity_poly.pdbx_strand_id
1 'polypeptide(L)'
;MKKENSRTNYIVIALLVLVIGISIGYAALSATLNINGSSTIGKASWDVHFANIIETAGGVTATKAATITSGNATEVTYDVTLAKPGDYYEFEVDVENTGTLPAKMSTAPTLGGVSAAQDVYLNYTVKWKDSNADPATGDEIAAGDKKTAVVRIEYDKNVSSDQLPTT
;
A
#
# COMPACT_ATOMS: atom_id res chain seq x y z
N MET A 1 -1.27 -19.66 -95.57
CA MET A 1 -0.63 -18.74 -94.55
C MET A 1 -1.70 -18.49 -93.50
N LYS A 2 -1.41 -18.97 -92.25
CA LYS A 2 -2.29 -18.84 -91.09
C LYS A 2 -2.13 -17.43 -90.52
N LYS A 3 -3.16 -16.61 -90.63
CA LYS A 3 -3.15 -15.25 -90.01
C LYS A 3 -3.24 -15.47 -88.51
N GLU A 4 -2.10 -15.43 -87.85
CA GLU A 4 -2.06 -15.49 -86.41
C GLU A 4 -2.88 -14.35 -85.79
N ASN A 5 -3.69 -14.68 -84.83
CA ASN A 5 -4.61 -13.74 -84.18
C ASN A 5 -3.80 -12.76 -83.32
N SER A 6 -3.33 -11.69 -83.94
CA SER A 6 -2.66 -10.58 -83.30
C SER A 6 -3.44 -10.07 -82.05
N ARG A 7 -4.79 -10.14 -82.09
CA ARG A 7 -5.65 -9.74 -80.98
C ARG A 7 -5.47 -10.59 -79.73
N THR A 8 -5.26 -11.91 -79.93
CA THR A 8 -5.03 -12.84 -78.77
C THR A 8 -3.72 -12.52 -78.10
N ASN A 9 -2.69 -12.21 -78.84
CA ASN A 9 -1.38 -11.84 -78.30
C ASN A 9 -1.43 -10.53 -77.48
N TYR A 10 -2.19 -9.54 -77.93
CA TYR A 10 -2.39 -8.28 -77.19
C TYR A 10 -3.15 -8.53 -75.85
N ILE A 11 -4.14 -9.41 -75.87
CA ILE A 11 -4.92 -9.76 -74.71
C ILE A 11 -4.02 -10.48 -73.67
N VAL A 12 -3.20 -11.42 -74.13
CA VAL A 12 -2.22 -12.12 -73.25
C VAL A 12 -1.22 -11.18 -72.66
N ILE A 13 -0.68 -10.27 -73.43
CA ILE A 13 0.28 -9.25 -72.93
C ILE A 13 -0.41 -8.32 -71.93
N ALA A 14 -1.61 -7.84 -72.22
CA ALA A 14 -2.37 -7.01 -71.29
C ALA A 14 -2.64 -7.71 -69.96
N LEU A 15 -3.00 -9.00 -69.98
CA LEU A 15 -3.25 -9.82 -68.80
C LEU A 15 -1.98 -10.05 -67.97
N LEU A 16 -0.84 -10.25 -68.64
CA LEU A 16 0.46 -10.41 -68.02
C LEU A 16 0.89 -9.12 -67.31
N VAL A 17 0.72 -7.96 -67.93
CA VAL A 17 1.00 -6.66 -67.31
C VAL A 17 0.06 -6.41 -66.14
N LEU A 18 -1.18 -6.77 -66.21
CA LEU A 18 -2.16 -6.65 -65.09
C LEU A 18 -1.74 -7.51 -63.91
N VAL A 19 -1.32 -8.78 -64.11
CA VAL A 19 -0.85 -9.67 -63.06
C VAL A 19 0.41 -9.13 -62.41
N ILE A 20 1.35 -8.63 -63.18
CA ILE A 20 2.57 -8.00 -62.66
C ILE A 20 2.21 -6.75 -61.84
N GLY A 21 1.30 -5.91 -62.33
CA GLY A 21 0.87 -4.70 -61.62
C GLY A 21 0.21 -5.02 -60.26
N ILE A 22 -0.68 -6.04 -60.22
CA ILE A 22 -1.27 -6.50 -58.99
C ILE A 22 -0.23 -7.08 -58.02
N SER A 23 0.74 -7.84 -58.51
CA SER A 23 1.80 -8.42 -57.66
C SER A 23 2.71 -7.34 -57.04
N ILE A 24 3.05 -6.30 -57.80
CA ILE A 24 3.82 -5.16 -57.27
C ILE A 24 2.98 -4.36 -56.29
N GLY A 25 1.70 -4.12 -56.61
CA GLY A 25 0.79 -3.41 -55.70
C GLY A 25 0.58 -4.16 -54.39
N TYR A 26 0.44 -5.49 -54.42
CA TYR A 26 0.33 -6.31 -53.21
C TYR A 26 1.60 -6.30 -52.37
N ALA A 27 2.78 -6.39 -52.98
CA ALA A 27 4.07 -6.34 -52.29
C ALA A 27 4.29 -4.95 -51.63
N ALA A 28 3.83 -3.88 -52.26
CA ALA A 28 3.94 -2.53 -51.69
C ALA A 28 2.94 -2.30 -50.54
N LEU A 29 1.80 -3.00 -50.52
CA LEU A 29 0.79 -2.90 -49.45
C LEU A 29 1.14 -3.80 -48.25
N SER A 30 2.05 -4.77 -48.39
CA SER A 30 2.49 -5.66 -47.30
C SER A 30 3.58 -4.96 -46.48
N ALA A 31 3.23 -3.88 -45.79
CA ALA A 31 4.09 -3.25 -44.83
C ALA A 31 4.08 -4.08 -43.53
N THR A 32 5.18 -4.72 -43.20
CA THR A 32 5.35 -5.37 -41.90
C THR A 32 5.59 -4.28 -40.86
N LEU A 33 4.60 -3.99 -40.03
CA LEU A 33 4.75 -3.07 -38.91
C LEU A 33 5.48 -3.79 -37.77
N ASN A 34 6.76 -3.50 -37.62
CA ASN A 34 7.57 -4.00 -36.51
C ASN A 34 7.53 -3.00 -35.36
N ILE A 35 6.92 -3.38 -34.26
CA ILE A 35 6.98 -2.61 -33.02
C ILE A 35 8.12 -3.20 -32.18
N ASN A 36 9.26 -2.51 -32.17
CA ASN A 36 10.39 -2.85 -31.32
C ASN A 36 10.28 -2.05 -30.02
N GLY A 37 9.86 -2.70 -28.96
CA GLY A 37 9.80 -2.16 -27.61
C GLY A 37 10.69 -3.01 -26.69
N SER A 38 11.45 -2.36 -25.81
CA SER A 38 12.05 -3.02 -24.65
C SER A 38 11.22 -2.67 -23.42
N SER A 39 10.78 -3.66 -22.66
CA SER A 39 10.14 -3.43 -21.37
C SER A 39 10.98 -4.06 -20.27
N THR A 40 11.29 -3.28 -19.25
CA THR A 40 11.96 -3.76 -18.05
C THR A 40 10.94 -3.84 -16.92
N ILE A 41 10.83 -5.00 -16.28
CA ILE A 41 10.01 -5.16 -15.09
C ILE A 41 10.89 -4.80 -13.90
N GLY A 42 10.54 -3.72 -13.18
CA GLY A 42 11.17 -3.38 -11.91
C GLY A 42 10.88 -4.43 -10.84
N LYS A 43 11.79 -4.58 -9.88
CA LYS A 43 11.59 -5.47 -8.75
C LYS A 43 10.47 -4.92 -7.87
N ALA A 44 9.40 -5.69 -7.68
CA ALA A 44 8.35 -5.36 -6.73
C ALA A 44 8.85 -5.58 -5.28
N SER A 45 8.51 -4.68 -4.39
CA SER A 45 8.88 -4.75 -2.97
C SER A 45 7.74 -4.29 -2.08
N TRP A 46 7.66 -4.88 -0.90
CA TRP A 46 6.90 -4.35 0.23
C TRP A 46 7.87 -3.73 1.22
N ASP A 47 7.55 -2.55 1.68
CA ASP A 47 8.29 -1.87 2.73
C ASP A 47 7.31 -1.03 3.54
N VAL A 48 6.74 -1.63 4.57
CA VAL A 48 5.80 -0.97 5.50
C VAL A 48 6.48 -0.86 6.86
N HIS A 49 6.52 0.36 7.37
CA HIS A 49 7.15 0.66 8.65
C HIS A 49 6.49 1.84 9.36
N PHE A 50 6.75 1.94 10.65
CA PHE A 50 6.37 3.11 11.43
C PHE A 50 7.39 4.25 11.23
N ALA A 51 6.87 5.48 11.19
CA ALA A 51 7.66 6.71 11.09
C ALA A 51 7.00 7.83 11.91
N ASN A 52 7.75 8.91 12.16
CA ASN A 52 7.23 10.18 12.68
C ASN A 52 6.31 10.07 13.91
N ILE A 53 6.86 9.65 15.04
CA ILE A 53 6.08 9.64 16.30
C ILE A 53 5.99 11.06 16.86
N ILE A 54 4.77 11.47 17.21
CA ILE A 54 4.46 12.78 17.84
C ILE A 54 3.61 12.53 19.08
N GLU A 55 4.11 12.91 20.26
CA GLU A 55 3.31 12.85 21.48
C GLU A 55 2.23 13.93 21.47
N THR A 56 1.00 13.56 21.86
CA THR A 56 -0.11 14.48 21.95
C THR A 56 -0.12 15.20 23.30
N ALA A 57 -0.33 16.50 23.30
CA ALA A 57 -0.41 17.30 24.53
C ALA A 57 -1.68 16.97 25.35
N GLY A 58 -1.57 17.04 26.68
CA GLY A 58 -2.70 16.89 27.60
C GLY A 58 -2.79 15.58 28.37
N GLY A 59 -1.98 14.59 28.01
CA GLY A 59 -1.81 13.35 28.77
C GLY A 59 -0.77 13.43 29.88
N VAL A 60 -0.52 12.29 30.54
CA VAL A 60 0.62 12.18 31.47
C VAL A 60 1.93 12.13 30.69
N THR A 61 3.02 12.57 31.34
CA THR A 61 4.35 12.45 30.75
C THR A 61 4.83 11.01 30.87
N ALA A 62 5.25 10.43 29.75
CA ALA A 62 5.81 9.08 29.74
C ALA A 62 7.18 9.05 30.46
N THR A 63 7.46 7.96 31.16
CA THR A 63 8.81 7.66 31.70
C THR A 63 9.78 7.40 30.55
N LYS A 64 9.28 6.74 29.50
CA LYS A 64 9.95 6.59 28.22
C LYS A 64 8.97 6.95 27.11
N ALA A 65 9.28 8.00 26.39
CA ALA A 65 8.49 8.45 25.23
C ALA A 65 8.34 7.33 24.19
N ALA A 66 7.24 7.36 23.44
CA ALA A 66 7.01 6.44 22.35
C ALA A 66 8.14 6.54 21.32
N THR A 67 8.76 5.42 21.01
CA THR A 67 9.85 5.31 20.03
C THR A 67 9.70 4.07 19.18
N ILE A 68 10.12 4.18 17.91
CA ILE A 68 10.21 3.03 17.02
C ILE A 68 11.37 2.14 17.48
N THR A 69 11.12 0.86 17.62
CA THR A 69 12.13 -0.10 18.11
C THR A 69 13.28 -0.21 17.11
N SER A 70 14.51 -0.01 17.60
CA SER A 70 15.71 -0.14 16.77
C SER A 70 15.82 -1.56 16.21
N GLY A 71 15.94 -1.67 14.87
CA GLY A 71 16.01 -2.95 14.15
C GLY A 71 14.66 -3.62 13.91
N ASN A 72 13.56 -3.05 14.41
CA ASN A 72 12.20 -3.49 14.11
C ASN A 72 11.28 -2.28 13.88
N ALA A 73 11.26 -1.79 12.66
CA ALA A 73 10.48 -0.61 12.28
C ALA A 73 8.95 -0.82 12.27
N THR A 74 8.47 -2.01 12.63
CA THR A 74 7.04 -2.33 12.78
C THR A 74 6.60 -2.43 14.23
N GLU A 75 7.45 -2.00 15.17
CA GLU A 75 7.17 -2.01 16.60
C GLU A 75 7.45 -0.65 17.23
N VAL A 76 6.51 -0.17 18.05
CA VAL A 76 6.67 1.03 18.87
C VAL A 76 6.72 0.62 20.33
N THR A 77 7.70 1.14 21.07
CA THR A 77 7.86 0.92 22.51
C THR A 77 7.73 2.24 23.27
N TYR A 78 7.10 2.19 24.42
CA TYR A 78 6.95 3.30 25.36
C TYR A 78 6.84 2.76 26.78
N ASP A 79 7.03 3.63 27.80
CA ASP A 79 6.81 3.31 29.20
C ASP A 79 6.08 4.48 29.86
N VAL A 80 4.92 4.21 30.45
CA VAL A 80 4.06 5.22 31.05
C VAL A 80 3.47 4.73 32.37
N THR A 81 3.40 5.62 33.35
CA THR A 81 2.72 5.37 34.62
C THR A 81 1.41 6.17 34.64
N LEU A 82 0.30 5.46 34.65
CA LEU A 82 -1.06 6.01 34.82
C LEU A 82 -1.42 5.86 36.29
N ALA A 83 -1.39 6.97 37.04
CA ALA A 83 -1.48 6.94 38.51
C ALA A 83 -2.93 6.91 39.03
N LYS A 84 -3.90 7.38 38.26
CA LYS A 84 -5.30 7.48 38.68
C LYS A 84 -6.26 7.29 37.50
N PRO A 85 -7.51 6.88 37.75
CA PRO A 85 -8.54 6.80 36.72
C PRO A 85 -8.67 8.11 35.93
N GLY A 86 -8.69 7.99 34.61
CA GLY A 86 -8.72 9.13 33.68
C GLY A 86 -7.35 9.63 33.23
N ASP A 87 -6.27 9.20 33.83
CA ASP A 87 -4.93 9.44 33.28
C ASP A 87 -4.79 8.72 31.94
N TYR A 88 -4.15 9.39 30.97
CA TYR A 88 -3.91 8.78 29.65
C TYR A 88 -2.57 9.23 29.07
N TYR A 89 -2.06 8.42 28.19
CA TYR A 89 -0.93 8.73 27.32
C TYR A 89 -1.37 8.55 25.87
N GLU A 90 -1.04 9.52 25.02
CA GLU A 90 -1.47 9.52 23.62
C GLU A 90 -0.34 9.98 22.71
N PHE A 91 -0.20 9.32 21.59
CA PHE A 91 0.76 9.70 20.55
C PHE A 91 0.22 9.36 19.16
N GLU A 92 0.73 10.07 18.17
CA GLU A 92 0.51 9.81 16.76
C GLU A 92 1.70 9.05 16.18
N VAL A 93 1.46 8.15 15.26
CA VAL A 93 2.50 7.44 14.50
C VAL A 93 2.08 7.28 13.06
N ASP A 94 2.98 7.60 12.13
CA ASP A 94 2.78 7.34 10.72
C ASP A 94 3.07 5.87 10.40
N VAL A 95 2.22 5.24 9.61
CA VAL A 95 2.43 3.95 8.97
C VAL A 95 2.70 4.23 7.50
N GLU A 96 3.94 4.09 7.08
CA GLU A 96 4.39 4.41 5.71
C GLU A 96 4.59 3.13 4.90
N ASN A 97 4.17 3.16 3.64
CA ASN A 97 4.47 2.12 2.66
C ASN A 97 5.39 2.70 1.58
N THR A 98 6.70 2.56 1.75
CA THR A 98 7.70 2.99 0.77
C THR A 98 7.99 1.93 -0.29
N GLY A 99 7.28 0.81 -0.25
CA GLY A 99 7.33 -0.25 -1.25
C GLY A 99 6.68 0.15 -2.58
N THR A 100 6.74 -0.75 -3.55
CA THR A 100 6.15 -0.57 -4.89
C THR A 100 4.81 -1.29 -5.04
N LEU A 101 4.37 -2.01 -4.00
CA LEU A 101 3.09 -2.73 -3.95
C LEU A 101 2.21 -2.18 -2.83
N PRO A 102 0.87 -2.13 -3.02
CA PRO A 102 -0.04 -1.82 -1.93
C PRO A 102 0.07 -2.88 -0.83
N ALA A 103 0.02 -2.44 0.42
CA ALA A 103 0.06 -3.30 1.59
C ALA A 103 -1.30 -3.33 2.29
N LYS A 104 -1.68 -4.50 2.78
CA LYS A 104 -2.91 -4.68 3.57
C LYS A 104 -2.58 -5.12 4.98
N MET A 105 -3.29 -4.55 5.93
CA MET A 105 -3.20 -4.95 7.33
C MET A 105 -3.72 -6.39 7.49
N SER A 106 -2.92 -7.26 8.09
CA SER A 106 -3.28 -8.66 8.33
C SER A 106 -4.04 -8.84 9.64
N THR A 107 -3.71 -8.04 10.66
CA THR A 107 -4.32 -8.06 11.99
C THR A 107 -4.40 -6.63 12.54
N ALA A 108 -5.44 -6.35 13.32
CA ALA A 108 -5.53 -5.08 14.03
C ALA A 108 -4.38 -4.93 15.05
N PRO A 109 -3.95 -3.69 15.35
CA PRO A 109 -2.93 -3.43 16.38
C PRO A 109 -3.38 -3.96 17.75
N THR A 110 -2.45 -4.49 18.52
CA THR A 110 -2.71 -5.00 19.88
C THR A 110 -1.74 -4.37 20.87
N LEU A 111 -2.21 -4.14 22.10
CA LEU A 111 -1.36 -3.74 23.22
C LEU A 111 -0.59 -4.96 23.72
N GLY A 112 0.75 -4.81 23.81
CA GLY A 112 1.63 -5.79 24.41
C GLY A 112 2.27 -5.26 25.69
N GLY A 113 2.91 -6.16 26.46
CA GLY A 113 3.70 -5.75 27.63
C GLY A 113 2.88 -5.43 28.88
N VAL A 114 1.54 -5.63 28.86
CA VAL A 114 0.65 -5.41 30.01
C VAL A 114 0.28 -6.75 30.60
N SER A 115 0.29 -6.86 31.94
CA SER A 115 -0.20 -8.07 32.60
C SER A 115 -1.72 -8.16 32.54
N ALA A 116 -2.26 -9.38 32.54
CA ALA A 116 -3.73 -9.59 32.55
C ALA A 116 -4.41 -8.92 33.76
N ALA A 117 -3.70 -8.73 34.86
CA ALA A 117 -4.22 -8.03 36.06
C ALA A 117 -4.32 -6.51 35.83
N GLN A 118 -3.50 -5.93 34.98
CA GLN A 118 -3.50 -4.51 34.66
C GLN A 118 -4.42 -4.20 33.48
N ASP A 119 -4.53 -5.12 32.52
CA ASP A 119 -5.32 -4.95 31.30
C ASP A 119 -6.78 -4.62 31.58
N VAL A 120 -7.34 -5.19 32.65
CA VAL A 120 -8.73 -4.92 33.08
C VAL A 120 -9.02 -3.47 33.49
N TYR A 121 -7.96 -2.70 33.76
CA TYR A 121 -8.05 -1.28 34.15
C TYR A 121 -7.68 -0.32 33.02
N LEU A 122 -7.30 -0.84 31.86
CA LEU A 122 -6.79 -0.05 30.76
C LEU A 122 -7.74 -0.06 29.56
N ASN A 123 -8.01 1.11 29.02
CA ASN A 123 -8.64 1.29 27.73
C ASN A 123 -7.53 1.58 26.71
N TYR A 124 -7.30 0.64 25.80
CA TYR A 124 -6.40 0.80 24.67
C TYR A 124 -7.19 1.06 23.40
N THR A 125 -6.90 2.17 22.74
CA THR A 125 -7.54 2.52 21.46
C THR A 125 -6.50 2.92 20.44
N VAL A 126 -6.72 2.46 19.20
CA VAL A 126 -5.99 2.93 18.03
C VAL A 126 -7.01 3.40 17.01
N LYS A 127 -6.81 4.58 16.46
CA LYS A 127 -7.71 5.18 15.47
C LYS A 127 -6.91 5.74 14.31
N TRP A 128 -7.42 5.60 13.09
CA TRP A 128 -6.90 6.39 11.97
C TRP A 128 -7.25 7.86 12.19
N LYS A 129 -6.25 8.74 12.11
CA LYS A 129 -6.41 10.19 12.41
C LYS A 129 -7.42 10.88 11.49
N ASP A 130 -7.45 10.51 10.23
CA ASP A 130 -8.28 11.12 9.19
C ASP A 130 -9.75 10.70 9.26
N SER A 131 -10.03 9.44 9.58
CA SER A 131 -11.37 8.85 9.57
C SER A 131 -11.95 8.60 10.96
N ASN A 132 -11.12 8.65 12.01
CA ASN A 132 -11.46 8.25 13.38
C ASN A 132 -11.99 6.80 13.48
N ALA A 133 -11.73 5.98 12.46
CA ALA A 133 -12.10 4.57 12.44
C ALA A 133 -11.00 3.71 13.09
N ASP A 134 -11.39 2.57 13.64
CA ASP A 134 -10.44 1.59 14.14
C ASP A 134 -9.69 0.92 12.97
N PRO A 135 -8.36 0.77 13.04
CA PRO A 135 -7.63 -0.02 12.07
C PRO A 135 -8.14 -1.47 12.04
N ALA A 136 -8.47 -1.96 10.86
CA ALA A 136 -9.08 -3.27 10.68
C ALA A 136 -8.29 -4.13 9.70
N THR A 137 -8.44 -5.46 9.85
CA THR A 137 -7.92 -6.41 8.85
C THR A 137 -8.46 -6.07 7.47
N GLY A 138 -7.56 -5.95 6.50
CA GLY A 138 -7.88 -5.56 5.13
C GLY A 138 -7.70 -4.09 4.82
N ASP A 139 -7.48 -3.21 5.81
CA ASP A 139 -7.11 -1.82 5.57
C ASP A 139 -5.87 -1.74 4.69
N GLU A 140 -5.95 -0.92 3.66
CA GLU A 140 -4.91 -0.82 2.64
C GLU A 140 -4.16 0.51 2.75
N ILE A 141 -2.84 0.44 2.55
CA ILE A 141 -1.96 1.59 2.34
C ILE A 141 -1.35 1.42 0.96
N ALA A 142 -1.66 2.33 0.03
CA ALA A 142 -1.15 2.27 -1.33
C ALA A 142 0.39 2.40 -1.37
N ALA A 143 1.00 1.98 -2.47
CA ALA A 143 2.44 2.14 -2.67
C ALA A 143 2.82 3.62 -2.67
N GLY A 144 3.79 4.01 -1.85
CA GLY A 144 4.24 5.38 -1.68
C GLY A 144 3.36 6.26 -0.79
N ASP A 145 2.31 5.70 -0.20
CA ASP A 145 1.40 6.41 0.70
C ASP A 145 1.69 6.15 2.18
N LYS A 146 1.05 6.96 3.04
CA LYS A 146 1.06 6.79 4.49
C LYS A 146 -0.31 7.05 5.11
N LYS A 147 -0.53 6.48 6.30
CA LYS A 147 -1.66 6.79 7.17
C LYS A 147 -1.15 7.08 8.58
N THR A 148 -1.73 8.06 9.25
CA THR A 148 -1.40 8.37 10.63
C THR A 148 -2.39 7.67 11.56
N ALA A 149 -1.87 6.92 12.53
CA ALA A 149 -2.65 6.32 13.61
C ALA A 149 -2.48 7.15 14.88
N VAL A 150 -3.56 7.34 15.63
CA VAL A 150 -3.57 7.88 16.98
C VAL A 150 -3.69 6.70 17.93
N VAL A 151 -2.71 6.55 18.81
CA VAL A 151 -2.65 5.49 19.83
C VAL A 151 -2.88 6.13 21.20
N ARG A 152 -3.87 5.63 21.95
CA ARG A 152 -4.20 6.11 23.27
C ARG A 152 -4.34 4.96 24.25
N ILE A 153 -3.69 5.11 25.39
CA ILE A 153 -3.82 4.23 26.56
C ILE A 153 -4.34 5.10 27.69
N GLU A 154 -5.45 4.68 28.26
CA GLU A 154 -6.14 5.41 29.34
C GLU A 154 -6.40 4.47 30.51
N TYR A 155 -6.13 4.91 31.75
CA TYR A 155 -6.64 4.26 32.93
C TYR A 155 -8.17 4.48 32.96
N ASP A 156 -8.93 3.39 32.93
CA ASP A 156 -10.40 3.50 32.85
C ASP A 156 -10.93 4.39 33.96
N LYS A 157 -11.56 5.48 33.58
CA LYS A 157 -12.17 6.46 34.50
C LYS A 157 -13.38 5.94 35.27
N ASN A 158 -13.94 4.79 34.85
CA ASN A 158 -15.10 4.18 35.49
C ASN A 158 -14.71 3.14 36.55
N VAL A 159 -13.41 2.92 36.79
CA VAL A 159 -12.94 2.03 37.87
C VAL A 159 -13.30 2.62 39.21
N SER A 160 -14.07 1.87 40.00
CA SER A 160 -14.46 2.26 41.37
C SER A 160 -13.31 2.02 42.36
N SER A 161 -13.32 2.76 43.46
CA SER A 161 -12.27 2.73 44.48
C SER A 161 -12.03 1.35 45.13
N ASP A 162 -13.05 0.49 45.14
CA ASP A 162 -12.99 -0.89 45.61
C ASP A 162 -12.40 -1.89 44.61
N GLN A 163 -12.19 -1.44 43.36
CA GLN A 163 -11.59 -2.20 42.28
C GLN A 163 -10.15 -1.80 41.98
N LEU A 164 -9.60 -0.84 42.71
CA LEU A 164 -8.24 -0.40 42.51
C LEU A 164 -7.24 -1.52 42.83
N PRO A 165 -6.15 -1.67 42.03
CA PRO A 165 -5.10 -2.62 42.34
C PRO A 165 -4.49 -2.27 43.70
N THR A 166 -4.49 -3.24 44.61
CA THR A 166 -3.79 -3.15 45.90
C THR A 166 -2.29 -3.31 45.60
N THR A 167 -1.52 -2.29 45.94
CA THR A 167 -0.05 -2.31 45.88
C THR A 167 0.56 -3.33 46.87
#